data_9ed6d5fb00d9b0a5bde17691f54dcadc
#
_entry.id   9ed6d5fb00d9b0a5bde17691f54dcadc
#
_cell.length_a   1.000
_cell.length_b   1.000
_cell.length_c   1.000
_cell.angle_alpha   90.00
_cell.angle_beta   90.00
_cell.angle_gamma   90.00
#
_symmetry.space_group_name_H-M   'P 1'
#
loop_
_entity.id
_entity.type
_entity.pdbx_description
1 polymer ?
#
loop_
_entity_poly.entity_id
_entity_poly.type
_entity_poly.pdbx_seq_one_letter_code
_entity_poly.pdbx_strand_id
1 'polypeptide(L)'
;MKHQNKFSSMLKKFGAFMLAIVYLSIHTVTAQSPINLENYLYTYNPGYPYEYVTSGHYQEVTIPSTTEASYLYLEVKGGDGGYNLSHNGGIGAVTKGMFEIGTGTNQIPPGSTLRMIQGQHGRSHYGTTGSLGRGSAGGGGGGSAVVLLPAGKTSWDNESIVLMVAGGGGGGGQNQPGRPGSANETGYSGTSADGADLNNGGGKNLPGQSTDDASGGASMDKNVLFGNASCNEGYDNPAGAEKGWPTGGLGCECICWGGFGFGGGGSGNTAGGGGGGYSGGGGGGYNDVGKAGGGGGGGSHVTSSINIERKSIVGAGTTGSPSNGYIVYGLLQSKSIKFAYNTGKCIDDTGSNTSNGTNILSFNCTGNANQKWYLNTEDRTIHSMLDFNKCLDLDHSNTGNGTNIQLWDCNNTEAQRWVYNGLYKTIHSTLNCDKCFDAANGSASTANVNLQLWDCQYTNNNQKWEIAGATTVSNPLTARYIIPVSAPGFAIHSHTANESGSNIQLWTKDPTLYAEVWYFDGLSIKMREYRDLCIDLSQSNNVQLYNCNGTNAQKWLYDGMTQSIRSVVNPDKCMQIEKNTDGVYGKRSNIDIQDCNGSQAQQFLIQE
;
A
#
# COMPACT_ATOMS: atom_id res chain seq x y z
N MET A 1 28.53 -56.92 -11.24
CA MET A 1 28.60 -55.76 -12.16
C MET A 1 27.25 -55.14 -12.54
N LYS A 2 26.13 -55.46 -11.88
CA LYS A 2 24.79 -54.84 -12.17
C LYS A 2 24.30 -53.83 -11.11
N HIS A 3 25.04 -53.59 -10.03
CA HIS A 3 24.66 -52.65 -8.97
C HIS A 3 25.40 -51.30 -9.01
N GLN A 4 26.49 -51.16 -9.76
CA GLN A 4 27.21 -49.88 -9.85
C GLN A 4 26.61 -48.89 -10.87
N ASN A 5 25.83 -49.36 -11.87
CA ASN A 5 25.25 -48.48 -12.89
C ASN A 5 23.95 -47.77 -12.46
N LYS A 6 23.32 -48.19 -11.36
CA LYS A 6 22.13 -47.46 -10.84
C LYS A 6 22.51 -46.28 -9.95
N PHE A 7 23.66 -46.34 -9.28
CA PHE A 7 24.10 -45.24 -8.40
C PHE A 7 24.65 -44.04 -9.19
N SER A 8 25.35 -44.31 -10.30
CA SER A 8 25.85 -43.26 -11.21
C SER A 8 24.74 -42.50 -11.94
N SER A 9 23.63 -43.16 -12.26
CA SER A 9 22.47 -42.54 -12.88
C SER A 9 21.65 -41.68 -11.91
N MET A 10 21.63 -42.02 -10.63
CA MET A 10 20.96 -41.27 -9.58
C MET A 10 21.74 -40.01 -9.19
N LEU A 11 23.08 -40.09 -9.13
CA LEU A 11 23.95 -38.93 -8.87
C LEU A 11 23.93 -37.92 -10.03
N LYS A 12 23.80 -38.37 -11.30
CA LYS A 12 23.66 -37.46 -12.44
C LYS A 12 22.31 -36.76 -12.47
N LYS A 13 21.23 -37.38 -11.98
CA LYS A 13 19.92 -36.74 -11.85
C LYS A 13 19.85 -35.78 -10.67
N PHE A 14 20.53 -36.08 -9.56
CA PHE A 14 20.61 -35.15 -8.42
C PHE A 14 21.54 -33.96 -8.72
N GLY A 15 22.66 -34.16 -9.41
CA GLY A 15 23.54 -33.07 -9.83
C GLY A 15 22.90 -32.12 -10.83
N ALA A 16 22.08 -32.62 -11.75
CA ALA A 16 21.33 -31.78 -12.71
C ALA A 16 20.17 -31.01 -12.02
N PHE A 17 19.55 -31.58 -10.98
CA PHE A 17 18.51 -30.93 -10.20
C PHE A 17 19.05 -29.84 -9.28
N MET A 18 20.24 -30.07 -8.66
CA MET A 18 20.94 -29.05 -7.86
C MET A 18 21.49 -27.91 -8.74
N LEU A 19 22.01 -28.20 -9.95
CA LEU A 19 22.43 -27.15 -10.88
C LEU A 19 21.22 -26.35 -11.43
N ALA A 20 20.06 -26.97 -11.61
CA ALA A 20 18.86 -26.25 -12.03
C ALA A 20 18.30 -25.34 -10.92
N ILE A 21 18.44 -25.73 -9.63
CA ILE A 21 18.00 -24.90 -8.50
C ILE A 21 19.00 -23.76 -8.24
N VAL A 22 20.30 -23.96 -8.45
CA VAL A 22 21.31 -22.90 -8.34
C VAL A 22 21.28 -21.93 -9.54
N TYR A 23 20.83 -22.38 -10.72
CA TYR A 23 20.68 -21.50 -11.89
C TYR A 23 19.38 -20.67 -11.89
N LEU A 24 18.40 -21.01 -11.02
CA LEU A 24 17.16 -20.20 -10.88
C LEU A 24 17.27 -19.11 -9.80
N SER A 25 18.38 -18.99 -9.11
CA SER A 25 18.58 -17.95 -8.08
C SER A 25 19.49 -16.79 -8.52
N ILE A 26 20.01 -16.81 -9.76
CA ILE A 26 20.64 -15.63 -10.35
C ILE A 26 19.60 -14.96 -11.27
N HIS A 27 18.55 -14.40 -10.68
CA HIS A 27 17.77 -13.39 -11.37
C HIS A 27 18.61 -12.11 -11.39
N THR A 28 19.35 -11.89 -12.48
CA THR A 28 19.60 -10.54 -12.94
C THR A 28 18.25 -9.84 -12.89
N VAL A 29 18.13 -8.76 -12.14
CA VAL A 29 17.00 -7.84 -12.20
C VAL A 29 17.04 -7.22 -13.62
N THR A 30 16.55 -7.98 -14.59
CA THR A 30 16.16 -7.41 -15.89
C THR A 30 14.98 -6.52 -15.60
N ALA A 31 15.03 -5.29 -16.11
CA ALA A 31 14.01 -4.29 -16.00
C ALA A 31 12.61 -4.94 -16.05
N GLN A 32 11.93 -4.96 -14.92
CA GLN A 32 10.51 -5.35 -14.87
C GLN A 32 9.77 -4.43 -15.83
N SER A 33 8.87 -5.00 -16.62
CA SER A 33 7.96 -4.22 -17.46
C SER A 33 7.36 -3.09 -16.62
N PRO A 34 7.20 -1.87 -17.19
CA PRO A 34 6.75 -0.73 -16.41
C PRO A 34 5.46 -1.10 -15.66
N ILE A 35 5.55 -1.08 -14.34
CA ILE A 35 4.41 -1.28 -13.46
C ILE A 35 3.48 -0.10 -13.73
N ASN A 36 2.25 -0.36 -14.13
CA ASN A 36 1.26 0.70 -14.26
C ASN A 36 0.89 1.18 -12.84
N LEU A 37 1.43 2.31 -12.44
CA LEU A 37 1.29 2.87 -11.10
C LEU A 37 -0.07 3.55 -10.86
N GLU A 38 -0.93 3.59 -11.87
CA GLU A 38 -2.20 4.31 -11.76
C GLU A 38 -3.18 3.56 -10.85
N ASN A 39 -3.66 4.23 -9.82
CA ASN A 39 -4.75 3.84 -8.92
C ASN A 39 -4.49 2.67 -7.95
N TYR A 40 -3.23 2.27 -7.70
CA TYR A 40 -2.90 1.22 -6.73
C TYR A 40 -1.78 1.66 -5.80
N LEU A 41 -1.79 1.16 -4.57
CA LEU A 41 -0.66 1.26 -3.65
C LEU A 41 0.22 0.03 -3.79
N TYR A 42 1.51 0.24 -3.99
CA TYR A 42 2.50 -0.82 -4.10
C TYR A 42 3.40 -0.83 -2.88
N THR A 43 3.78 -2.02 -2.43
CA THR A 43 4.74 -2.18 -1.33
C THR A 43 6.04 -2.75 -1.87
N TYR A 44 7.12 -2.00 -1.69
CA TYR A 44 8.47 -2.49 -1.92
C TYR A 44 9.00 -3.09 -0.62
N ASN A 45 9.06 -4.41 -0.58
CA ASN A 45 9.61 -5.19 0.51
C ASN A 45 10.26 -6.45 -0.07
N PRO A 46 11.52 -6.40 -0.49
CA PRO A 46 12.18 -7.48 -1.23
C PRO A 46 12.43 -8.75 -0.41
N GLY A 47 12.06 -8.78 0.87
CA GLY A 47 12.04 -10.01 1.67
C GLY A 47 13.38 -10.77 1.70
N TYR A 48 14.49 -10.09 1.97
CA TYR A 48 15.79 -10.75 2.03
C TYR A 48 15.93 -11.60 3.31
N PRO A 49 16.08 -12.93 3.19
CA PRO A 49 16.55 -13.73 4.30
C PRO A 49 18.08 -13.57 4.43
N TYR A 50 18.56 -13.11 5.55
CA TYR A 50 19.89 -13.22 6.19
C TYR A 50 21.18 -13.28 5.33
N GLU A 51 21.13 -13.15 4.01
CA GLU A 51 22.31 -13.11 3.16
C GLU A 51 22.77 -11.68 2.90
N TYR A 52 24.06 -11.50 2.89
CA TYR A 52 24.76 -10.24 2.64
C TYR A 52 24.22 -9.51 1.42
N VAL A 53 23.58 -8.39 1.64
CA VAL A 53 23.18 -7.50 0.55
C VAL A 53 24.36 -6.61 0.23
N THR A 54 25.00 -6.88 -0.90
CA THR A 54 26.05 -6.01 -1.45
C THR A 54 25.43 -4.68 -1.91
N SER A 55 26.25 -3.61 -1.98
CA SER A 55 25.81 -2.27 -2.45
C SER A 55 25.03 -2.37 -3.77
N GLY A 56 23.94 -1.60 -3.91
CA GLY A 56 23.17 -1.51 -5.15
C GLY A 56 21.78 -2.15 -5.13
N HIS A 57 21.26 -2.56 -4.00
CA HIS A 57 19.90 -3.07 -3.87
C HIS A 57 18.89 -1.94 -3.70
N TYR A 58 18.31 -1.50 -4.80
CA TYR A 58 17.23 -0.53 -4.86
C TYR A 58 16.25 -0.93 -5.97
N GLN A 59 15.04 -0.42 -5.91
CA GLN A 59 14.08 -0.47 -7.01
C GLN A 59 13.92 0.91 -7.62
N GLU A 60 13.82 0.96 -8.95
CA GLU A 60 13.48 2.18 -9.67
C GLU A 60 12.10 2.06 -10.31
N VAL A 61 11.33 3.14 -10.19
CA VAL A 61 10.00 3.24 -10.77
C VAL A 61 9.87 4.61 -11.42
N THR A 62 9.48 4.65 -12.69
CA THR A 62 9.26 5.90 -13.42
C THR A 62 7.78 6.29 -13.37
N ILE A 63 7.50 7.52 -12.98
CA ILE A 63 6.18 8.13 -13.08
C ILE A 63 5.85 8.28 -14.57
N PRO A 64 4.72 7.75 -15.08
CA PRO A 64 4.38 7.87 -16.49
C PRO A 64 4.35 9.32 -16.96
N SER A 65 4.90 9.60 -18.15
CA SER A 65 4.93 10.95 -18.72
C SER A 65 3.54 11.49 -19.08
N THR A 66 2.54 10.62 -19.21
CA THR A 66 1.14 10.91 -19.55
C THR A 66 0.19 10.61 -18.41
N THR A 67 0.67 10.63 -17.14
CA THR A 67 -0.16 10.30 -15.99
C THR A 67 -1.27 11.34 -15.76
N GLU A 68 -2.46 10.87 -15.40
CA GLU A 68 -3.55 11.70 -14.88
C GLU A 68 -3.49 11.84 -13.35
N ALA A 69 -2.53 11.19 -12.69
CA ALA A 69 -2.36 11.28 -11.25
C ALA A 69 -1.99 12.70 -10.84
N SER A 70 -2.54 13.14 -9.73
CA SER A 70 -2.29 14.46 -9.15
C SER A 70 -1.29 14.40 -8.00
N TYR A 71 -1.10 13.22 -7.42
CA TYR A 71 -0.26 13.02 -6.24
C TYR A 71 0.51 11.71 -6.29
N LEU A 72 1.72 11.73 -5.73
CA LEU A 72 2.50 10.58 -5.33
C LEU A 72 2.34 10.38 -3.82
N TYR A 73 1.73 9.27 -3.40
CA TYR A 73 1.74 8.85 -2.00
C TYR A 73 3.00 8.05 -1.70
N LEU A 74 3.62 8.34 -0.57
CA LEU A 74 4.73 7.58 -0.02
C LEU A 74 4.53 7.32 1.48
N GLU A 75 4.79 6.07 1.88
CA GLU A 75 4.99 5.68 3.27
C GLU A 75 6.28 4.89 3.36
N VAL A 76 7.21 5.34 4.18
CA VAL A 76 8.55 4.77 4.30
C VAL A 76 8.82 4.41 5.75
N LYS A 77 9.21 3.16 6.02
CA LYS A 77 9.64 2.68 7.34
C LYS A 77 11.11 2.32 7.31
N GLY A 78 11.88 2.77 8.29
CA GLY A 78 13.26 2.32 8.53
C GLY A 78 13.31 0.89 9.10
N GLY A 79 14.46 0.22 8.97
CA GLY A 79 14.69 -1.07 9.59
C GLY A 79 14.73 -1.00 11.11
N ASP A 80 14.28 -2.02 11.80
CA ASP A 80 14.33 -2.09 13.26
C ASP A 80 15.76 -2.44 13.73
N GLY A 81 16.13 -2.00 14.91
CA GLY A 81 17.37 -2.43 15.59
C GLY A 81 17.25 -3.87 16.05
N GLY A 82 18.38 -4.60 16.04
CA GLY A 82 18.48 -5.94 16.60
C GLY A 82 18.31 -5.93 18.12
N TYR A 83 17.80 -7.01 18.68
CA TYR A 83 17.67 -7.21 20.11
C TYR A 83 18.79 -8.10 20.67
N ASN A 84 18.91 -8.13 21.97
CA ASN A 84 19.68 -9.13 22.70
C ASN A 84 18.78 -9.92 23.67
N LEU A 85 19.36 -10.83 24.45
CA LEU A 85 18.62 -11.67 25.41
C LEU A 85 17.90 -10.86 26.52
N SER A 86 18.31 -9.63 26.78
CA SER A 86 17.80 -8.82 27.88
C SER A 86 16.98 -7.60 27.44
N HIS A 87 17.31 -7.02 26.28
CA HIS A 87 16.72 -5.75 25.83
C HIS A 87 16.42 -5.73 24.32
N ASN A 88 15.29 -5.14 24.00
CA ASN A 88 14.80 -4.97 22.64
C ASN A 88 15.60 -3.91 21.87
N GLY A 89 15.65 -4.06 20.54
CA GLY A 89 16.05 -2.98 19.64
C GLY A 89 14.96 -1.93 19.48
N GLY A 90 15.33 -0.75 19.01
CA GLY A 90 14.39 0.31 18.64
C GLY A 90 13.66 -0.02 17.33
N ILE A 91 12.39 0.32 17.22
CA ILE A 91 11.63 0.22 15.97
C ILE A 91 12.03 1.38 15.06
N GLY A 92 12.21 1.11 13.75
CA GLY A 92 12.46 2.15 12.75
C GLY A 92 11.31 3.17 12.68
N ALA A 93 11.63 4.43 12.40
CA ALA A 93 10.63 5.48 12.19
C ALA A 93 9.75 5.18 10.96
N VAL A 94 8.54 5.76 10.94
CA VAL A 94 7.66 5.75 9.78
C VAL A 94 7.45 7.19 9.32
N THR A 95 7.69 7.44 8.03
CA THR A 95 7.41 8.72 7.38
C THR A 95 6.35 8.54 6.31
N LYS A 96 5.39 9.45 6.25
CA LYS A 96 4.31 9.46 5.24
C LYS A 96 4.21 10.83 4.60
N GLY A 97 3.86 10.87 3.31
CA GLY A 97 3.63 12.13 2.61
C GLY A 97 2.92 11.95 1.27
N MET A 98 2.24 13.01 0.85
CA MET A 98 1.66 13.14 -0.48
C MET A 98 2.32 14.31 -1.21
N PHE A 99 2.97 14.03 -2.32
CA PHE A 99 3.69 15.01 -3.13
C PHE A 99 2.89 15.32 -4.38
N GLU A 100 2.73 16.61 -4.71
CA GLU A 100 2.06 17.01 -5.94
C GLU A 100 2.83 16.57 -7.19
N ILE A 101 2.12 16.05 -8.17
CA ILE A 101 2.62 15.75 -9.51
C ILE A 101 2.10 16.81 -10.46
N GLY A 102 2.98 17.35 -11.30
CA GLY A 102 2.60 18.35 -12.28
C GLY A 102 3.81 19.03 -12.92
N THR A 103 3.56 20.05 -13.72
CA THR A 103 4.60 20.86 -14.42
C THR A 103 4.82 22.23 -13.78
N GLY A 104 4.18 22.46 -12.63
CA GLY A 104 4.34 23.70 -11.87
C GLY A 104 5.61 23.73 -11.03
N THR A 105 5.88 24.89 -10.44
CA THR A 105 7.01 25.07 -9.51
C THR A 105 6.83 24.17 -8.29
N ASN A 106 7.89 23.49 -7.87
CA ASN A 106 7.90 22.58 -6.72
C ASN A 106 6.92 21.39 -6.83
N GLN A 107 6.55 20.98 -8.04
CA GLN A 107 5.83 19.75 -8.29
C GLN A 107 6.75 18.68 -8.87
N ILE A 108 6.41 17.41 -8.70
CA ILE A 108 7.14 16.30 -9.31
C ILE A 108 6.74 16.23 -10.80
N PRO A 109 7.69 16.48 -11.74
CA PRO A 109 7.36 16.39 -13.16
C PRO A 109 6.98 14.95 -13.57
N PRO A 110 5.91 14.75 -14.36
CA PRO A 110 5.68 13.46 -15.02
C PRO A 110 6.92 13.01 -15.82
N GLY A 111 7.21 11.72 -15.81
CA GLY A 111 8.46 11.17 -16.40
C GLY A 111 9.66 11.15 -15.45
N SER A 112 9.53 11.63 -14.22
CA SER A 112 10.55 11.50 -13.18
C SER A 112 10.68 10.04 -12.71
N THR A 113 11.87 9.67 -12.24
CA THR A 113 12.15 8.33 -11.72
C THR A 113 12.35 8.37 -10.20
N LEU A 114 11.70 7.47 -9.51
CA LEU A 114 11.87 7.22 -8.07
C LEU A 114 12.88 6.10 -7.89
N ARG A 115 13.85 6.27 -6.98
CA ARG A 115 14.70 5.20 -6.48
C ARG A 115 14.33 4.94 -5.03
N MET A 116 13.97 3.70 -4.75
CA MET A 116 13.54 3.22 -3.43
C MET A 116 14.64 2.37 -2.82
N ILE A 117 15.09 2.76 -1.64
CA ILE A 117 16.14 2.07 -0.87
C ILE A 117 15.49 1.59 0.43
N GLN A 118 15.43 0.28 0.62
CA GLN A 118 14.86 -0.32 1.82
C GLN A 118 15.92 -0.52 2.90
N GLY A 119 15.67 -0.07 4.12
CA GLY A 119 16.51 -0.35 5.29
C GLY A 119 16.27 -1.78 5.81
N GLN A 120 17.34 -2.52 6.08
CA GLN A 120 17.27 -3.80 6.77
C GLN A 120 17.30 -3.63 8.27
N HIS A 121 16.76 -4.61 8.99
CA HIS A 121 16.90 -4.65 10.44
C HIS A 121 18.35 -4.96 10.85
N GLY A 122 18.76 -4.49 12.01
CA GLY A 122 20.01 -4.88 12.64
C GLY A 122 19.98 -6.34 13.09
N ARG A 123 21.13 -6.99 13.09
CA ARG A 123 21.25 -8.39 13.52
C ARG A 123 21.02 -8.52 15.03
N SER A 124 20.24 -9.53 15.41
CA SER A 124 20.00 -9.89 16.82
C SER A 124 20.95 -10.99 17.28
N HIS A 125 21.28 -11.00 18.57
CA HIS A 125 22.11 -12.03 19.18
C HIS A 125 21.25 -13.07 19.90
N TYR A 126 21.41 -14.35 19.49
CA TYR A 126 20.66 -15.50 20.03
C TYR A 126 21.46 -16.41 20.95
N GLY A 127 22.76 -16.16 21.18
CA GLY A 127 23.66 -17.10 21.87
C GLY A 127 23.68 -16.95 23.38
N THR A 128 23.56 -18.05 24.12
CA THR A 128 24.17 -18.20 25.43
C THR A 128 25.68 -18.03 25.29
N THR A 129 26.31 -17.27 26.17
CA THR A 129 27.76 -17.04 26.26
C THR A 129 28.60 -18.12 25.60
N GLY A 130 28.90 -17.92 24.31
CA GLY A 130 29.88 -18.79 23.62
C GLY A 130 31.24 -18.60 24.24
N SER A 131 32.15 -19.57 24.07
CA SER A 131 33.45 -19.76 24.71
C SER A 131 34.47 -18.61 24.65
N LEU A 132 34.05 -17.39 24.34
CA LEU A 132 34.86 -16.17 24.38
C LEU A 132 34.35 -15.08 25.34
N GLY A 133 33.23 -15.28 26.06
CA GLY A 133 32.76 -14.33 27.07
C GLY A 133 32.37 -12.94 26.50
N ARG A 134 32.18 -12.82 25.19
CA ARG A 134 31.99 -11.54 24.50
C ARG A 134 30.63 -11.44 23.87
N GLY A 135 29.95 -10.38 24.14
CA GLY A 135 28.96 -9.71 23.34
C GLY A 135 27.57 -10.28 23.21
N SER A 136 26.61 -9.64 23.80
CA SER A 136 25.18 -9.91 23.67
C SER A 136 24.39 -8.64 23.32
N ALA A 137 24.81 -7.86 22.31
CA ALA A 137 24.13 -6.64 21.92
C ALA A 137 23.62 -6.72 20.45
N GLY A 138 22.56 -5.98 20.14
CA GLY A 138 21.99 -5.93 18.79
C GLY A 138 22.64 -4.85 17.92
N GLY A 139 22.74 -5.10 16.62
CA GLY A 139 23.12 -4.08 15.62
C GLY A 139 22.01 -3.08 15.38
N GLY A 140 22.33 -1.86 14.93
CA GLY A 140 21.35 -0.86 14.53
C GLY A 140 20.66 -1.20 13.20
N GLY A 141 19.41 -0.82 13.01
CA GLY A 141 18.70 -0.94 11.75
C GLY A 141 19.13 0.13 10.73
N GLY A 142 19.07 -0.19 9.43
CA GLY A 142 19.34 0.77 8.36
C GLY A 142 18.15 1.70 8.10
N GLY A 143 18.41 2.92 7.65
CA GLY A 143 17.36 3.82 7.18
C GLY A 143 16.82 3.42 5.82
N SER A 144 15.54 3.68 5.56
CA SER A 144 14.91 3.56 4.24
C SER A 144 14.75 4.95 3.61
N ALA A 145 14.82 5.03 2.27
CA ALA A 145 14.64 6.30 1.58
C ALA A 145 13.99 6.17 0.21
N VAL A 146 13.35 7.26 -0.22
CA VAL A 146 12.93 7.49 -1.60
C VAL A 146 13.61 8.74 -2.14
N VAL A 147 14.30 8.57 -3.27
CA VAL A 147 15.02 9.62 -3.96
C VAL A 147 14.42 9.83 -5.34
N LEU A 148 14.24 11.08 -5.75
CA LEU A 148 13.69 11.48 -7.04
C LEU A 148 14.81 11.90 -7.98
N LEU A 149 14.82 11.34 -9.18
CA LEU A 149 15.52 11.85 -10.35
C LEU A 149 14.49 12.59 -11.22
N PRO A 150 14.58 13.92 -11.34
CA PRO A 150 13.63 14.69 -12.14
C PRO A 150 13.63 14.27 -13.61
N ALA A 151 12.50 14.42 -14.28
CA ALA A 151 12.34 14.12 -15.71
C ALA A 151 13.39 14.82 -16.56
N GLY A 152 13.96 14.10 -17.53
CA GLY A 152 15.02 14.61 -18.41
C GLY A 152 16.44 14.52 -17.85
N LYS A 153 16.62 14.09 -16.59
CA LYS A 153 17.92 13.80 -15.98
C LYS A 153 18.25 12.31 -16.14
N THR A 154 19.54 12.01 -16.31
CA THR A 154 20.04 10.64 -16.56
C THR A 154 21.02 10.15 -15.51
N SER A 155 21.49 11.03 -14.62
CA SER A 155 22.47 10.69 -13.59
C SER A 155 21.92 10.97 -12.18
N TRP A 156 22.22 10.07 -11.26
CA TRP A 156 21.92 10.21 -9.82
C TRP A 156 23.05 11.00 -9.16
N ASP A 157 22.91 12.29 -9.13
CA ASP A 157 23.90 13.25 -8.64
C ASP A 157 23.31 14.32 -7.70
N ASN A 158 23.96 15.49 -7.66
CA ASN A 158 23.52 16.61 -6.81
C ASN A 158 22.16 17.22 -7.21
N GLU A 159 21.63 16.90 -8.40
CA GLU A 159 20.33 17.38 -8.87
C GLU A 159 19.19 16.43 -8.45
N SER A 160 19.51 15.23 -7.97
CA SER A 160 18.53 14.31 -7.41
C SER A 160 18.00 14.84 -6.07
N ILE A 161 16.69 14.67 -5.84
CA ILE A 161 16.00 15.19 -4.67
C ILE A 161 15.68 14.05 -3.70
N VAL A 162 16.14 14.17 -2.46
CA VAL A 162 15.69 13.26 -1.40
C VAL A 162 14.26 13.61 -1.04
N LEU A 163 13.29 12.76 -1.43
CA LEU A 163 11.89 12.99 -1.07
C LEU A 163 11.63 12.67 0.38
N MET A 164 12.01 11.45 0.81
CA MET A 164 11.74 10.95 2.16
C MET A 164 12.87 10.06 2.64
N VAL A 165 13.13 10.13 3.95
CA VAL A 165 13.96 9.17 4.69
C VAL A 165 13.25 8.81 5.99
N ALA A 166 13.23 7.52 6.31
CA ALA A 166 12.82 7.02 7.62
C ALA A 166 14.04 6.43 8.34
N GLY A 167 14.33 6.93 9.50
CA GLY A 167 15.47 6.49 10.31
C GLY A 167 15.29 5.07 10.86
N GLY A 168 16.35 4.29 10.87
CA GLY A 168 16.40 2.97 11.49
C GLY A 168 16.45 3.04 13.01
N GLY A 169 16.04 1.98 13.70
CA GLY A 169 16.14 1.85 15.15
C GLY A 169 17.55 1.50 15.62
N GLY A 170 17.92 1.93 16.80
CA GLY A 170 19.18 1.53 17.47
C GLY A 170 19.11 0.10 18.02
N GLY A 171 20.23 -0.60 18.08
CA GLY A 171 20.34 -1.94 18.65
C GLY A 171 20.21 -1.97 20.17
N GLY A 172 19.65 -3.06 20.73
CA GLY A 172 19.58 -3.26 22.17
C GLY A 172 20.95 -3.55 22.78
N GLY A 173 21.30 -2.85 23.84
CA GLY A 173 22.49 -3.11 24.66
C GLY A 173 22.19 -4.05 25.82
N GLN A 174 23.21 -4.47 26.56
CA GLN A 174 23.05 -5.42 27.67
C GLN A 174 22.14 -4.88 28.77
N ASN A 175 22.15 -3.59 29.05
CA ASN A 175 21.45 -2.96 30.17
C ASN A 175 20.37 -1.94 29.75
N GLN A 176 20.33 -1.57 28.48
CA GLN A 176 19.36 -0.60 27.97
C GLN A 176 18.83 -1.01 26.59
N PRO A 177 17.54 -0.79 26.32
CA PRO A 177 17.00 -1.03 24.98
C PRO A 177 17.58 -0.04 23.97
N GLY A 178 17.53 -0.42 22.69
CA GLY A 178 17.81 0.49 21.60
C GLY A 178 16.74 1.59 21.48
N ARG A 179 17.13 2.78 21.07
CA ARG A 179 16.19 3.89 20.82
C ARG A 179 15.51 3.74 19.47
N PRO A 180 14.24 4.14 19.36
CA PRO A 180 13.53 4.11 18.08
C PRO A 180 14.17 5.05 17.07
N GLY A 181 13.84 4.88 15.78
CA GLY A 181 14.12 5.87 14.74
C GLY A 181 13.52 7.22 15.11
N SER A 182 14.30 8.28 14.90
CA SER A 182 13.92 9.65 15.27
C SER A 182 12.89 10.23 14.32
N ALA A 183 11.88 10.90 14.86
CA ALA A 183 10.94 11.71 14.08
C ALA A 183 11.55 13.03 13.57
N ASN A 184 12.76 13.39 14.01
CA ASN A 184 13.47 14.60 13.62
C ASN A 184 14.56 14.28 12.60
N GLU A 185 15.10 15.32 11.96
CA GLU A 185 16.23 15.20 11.04
C GLU A 185 17.54 14.81 11.73
N THR A 186 17.63 14.94 13.06
CA THR A 186 18.78 14.52 13.86
C THR A 186 18.60 13.11 14.39
N GLY A 187 19.67 12.32 14.39
CA GLY A 187 19.69 11.01 15.05
C GLY A 187 19.69 11.13 16.57
N TYR A 188 19.10 10.16 17.26
CA TYR A 188 19.20 10.07 18.71
C TYR A 188 20.59 9.61 19.15
N SER A 189 21.03 10.12 20.30
CA SER A 189 22.22 9.60 20.97
C SER A 189 22.03 8.14 21.42
N GLY A 190 23.11 7.38 21.52
CA GLY A 190 23.11 6.17 22.32
C GLY A 190 23.01 6.45 23.81
N THR A 191 22.80 5.42 24.60
CA THR A 191 22.73 5.53 26.06
C THR A 191 23.95 4.89 26.73
N SER A 192 24.30 5.38 27.92
CA SER A 192 25.17 4.66 28.83
C SER A 192 24.42 3.53 29.54
N ALA A 193 25.10 2.72 30.30
CA ALA A 193 24.52 1.59 31.04
C ALA A 193 23.42 1.96 32.03
N ASP A 194 23.45 3.13 32.58
CA ASP A 194 22.44 3.69 33.49
C ASP A 194 21.32 4.47 32.76
N GLY A 195 21.36 4.51 31.42
CA GLY A 195 20.35 5.15 30.58
C GLY A 195 20.60 6.65 30.30
N ALA A 196 21.72 7.21 30.74
CA ALA A 196 22.06 8.60 30.43
C ALA A 196 22.42 8.77 28.94
N ASP A 197 22.12 9.94 28.38
CA ASP A 197 22.47 10.32 27.02
C ASP A 197 23.97 10.52 26.84
N LEU A 198 24.53 9.93 25.79
CA LEU A 198 25.95 10.07 25.45
C LEU A 198 26.24 11.31 24.59
N ASN A 199 25.21 12.03 24.13
CA ASN A 199 25.31 13.18 23.23
C ASN A 199 26.08 12.87 21.92
N ASN A 200 26.03 11.64 21.45
CA ASN A 200 26.76 11.13 20.29
C ASN A 200 25.85 10.86 19.06
N GLY A 201 24.59 11.27 19.08
CA GLY A 201 23.69 11.24 17.91
C GLY A 201 24.17 12.18 16.81
N GLY A 202 23.98 11.80 15.55
CA GLY A 202 24.31 12.64 14.41
C GLY A 202 23.48 13.93 14.37
N GLY A 203 24.13 15.06 14.16
CA GLY A 203 23.44 16.30 13.80
C GLY A 203 22.77 16.17 12.44
N LYS A 204 22.07 17.23 12.00
CA LYS A 204 21.37 17.26 10.71
C LYS A 204 22.29 16.78 9.58
N ASN A 205 21.90 15.70 8.89
CA ASN A 205 22.64 15.10 7.79
C ASN A 205 24.08 14.64 8.13
N LEU A 206 24.35 14.34 9.40
CA LEU A 206 25.65 13.85 9.86
C LEU A 206 25.53 12.42 10.41
N PRO A 207 26.58 11.61 10.32
CA PRO A 207 26.59 10.27 10.92
C PRO A 207 26.58 10.37 12.44
N GLY A 208 26.07 9.33 13.11
CA GLY A 208 26.22 9.15 14.55
C GLY A 208 27.66 8.84 14.90
N GLN A 209 28.06 9.21 16.13
CA GLN A 209 29.40 8.92 16.61
C GLN A 209 29.45 7.53 17.23
N SER A 210 30.56 6.85 17.03
CA SER A 210 30.87 5.59 17.68
C SER A 210 31.35 5.83 19.11
N THR A 211 31.18 4.81 19.94
CA THR A 211 31.83 4.68 21.23
C THR A 211 32.93 3.61 21.11
N ASP A 212 33.67 3.38 22.21
CA ASP A 212 34.71 2.32 22.22
C ASP A 212 34.13 0.91 21.98
N ASP A 213 32.81 0.73 22.19
CA ASP A 213 32.16 -0.58 22.14
C ASP A 213 31.06 -0.72 21.07
N ALA A 214 30.62 0.34 20.42
CA ALA A 214 29.59 0.24 19.40
C ALA A 214 29.68 1.35 18.34
N SER A 215 29.37 0.99 17.11
CA SER A 215 29.41 1.93 15.98
C SER A 215 28.17 2.81 15.91
N GLY A 216 28.36 4.08 15.55
CA GLY A 216 27.28 4.96 15.13
C GLY A 216 26.72 4.58 13.75
N GLY A 217 25.46 4.95 13.48
CA GLY A 217 24.82 4.76 12.19
C GLY A 217 25.28 5.78 11.13
N ALA A 218 25.19 5.40 9.86
CA ALA A 218 25.53 6.27 8.74
C ALA A 218 24.43 7.30 8.44
N SER A 219 24.81 8.38 7.74
CA SER A 219 23.92 9.42 7.24
C SER A 219 23.82 9.46 5.73
N MET A 220 22.92 10.31 5.22
CA MET A 220 22.78 10.59 3.79
C MET A 220 23.80 11.57 3.21
N ASP A 221 24.73 12.13 3.98
CA ASP A 221 25.62 13.17 3.47
C ASP A 221 26.40 12.69 2.24
N LYS A 222 26.25 13.44 1.16
CA LYS A 222 26.94 13.21 -0.12
C LYS A 222 28.45 13.41 -0.02
N ASN A 223 28.90 14.21 0.94
CA ASN A 223 30.29 14.65 1.10
C ASN A 223 31.06 13.82 2.15
N VAL A 224 30.36 13.03 2.97
CA VAL A 224 30.99 12.17 3.98
C VAL A 224 31.14 10.77 3.41
N LEU A 225 32.37 10.39 3.08
CA LEU A 225 32.68 9.08 2.47
C LEU A 225 32.40 7.91 3.42
N PHE A 226 32.51 8.13 4.73
CA PHE A 226 32.23 7.13 5.79
C PHE A 226 31.61 7.84 6.97
N GLY A 227 30.66 7.23 7.68
CA GLY A 227 30.36 7.59 9.03
C GLY A 227 31.63 7.35 9.89
N ASN A 228 31.89 8.16 10.91
CA ASN A 228 32.96 7.92 11.88
C ASN A 228 32.64 6.69 12.75
N ALA A 229 32.32 5.59 12.15
CA ALA A 229 32.02 4.34 12.79
C ALA A 229 33.32 3.51 12.78
N SER A 230 34.21 3.74 13.73
CA SER A 230 35.29 2.78 13.99
C SER A 230 34.70 1.59 14.73
N CYS A 231 34.70 0.43 14.11
CA CYS A 231 34.56 -0.83 14.81
C CYS A 231 35.87 -1.06 15.57
N ASN A 232 35.93 -0.59 16.81
CA ASN A 232 37.12 -0.76 17.64
C ASN A 232 37.13 -2.13 18.29
N GLU A 233 37.59 -3.15 17.56
CA GLU A 233 38.17 -4.33 18.15
C GLU A 233 39.35 -4.78 17.28
N GLY A 234 40.57 -4.57 17.73
CA GLY A 234 41.84 -5.17 17.45
C GLY A 234 42.07 -6.08 16.25
N TYR A 235 41.22 -6.02 15.24
CA TYR A 235 41.36 -6.63 13.92
C TYR A 235 41.21 -5.53 12.87
N ASP A 236 42.25 -5.41 12.06
CA ASP A 236 42.50 -4.39 11.06
C ASP A 236 41.43 -4.29 9.94
N ASN A 237 40.23 -3.88 10.23
CA ASN A 237 39.35 -3.39 9.18
C ASN A 237 38.32 -2.34 9.70
N PRO A 238 38.58 -1.05 9.46
CA PRO A 238 37.65 0.02 9.83
C PRO A 238 36.55 0.17 8.77
N ALA A 239 35.77 -0.87 8.51
CA ALA A 239 34.57 -0.73 7.69
C ALA A 239 33.46 -0.16 8.56
N GLY A 240 33.44 1.16 8.72
CA GLY A 240 32.28 1.88 9.25
C GLY A 240 31.04 1.67 8.39
N ALA A 241 29.87 2.00 8.92
CA ALA A 241 28.65 1.99 8.13
C ALA A 241 28.82 2.83 6.87
N GLU A 242 28.58 2.25 5.69
CA GLU A 242 28.77 2.93 4.41
C GLU A 242 27.66 3.97 4.18
N LYS A 243 28.01 5.07 3.51
CA LYS A 243 27.03 6.06 3.06
C LYS A 243 26.00 5.41 2.13
N GLY A 244 24.73 5.67 2.38
CA GLY A 244 23.64 5.10 1.57
C GLY A 244 23.37 5.80 0.25
N TRP A 245 24.03 6.90 -0.08
CA TRP A 245 23.77 7.68 -1.29
C TRP A 245 24.59 7.22 -2.50
N PRO A 246 23.96 7.08 -3.68
CA PRO A 246 22.53 7.06 -3.98
C PRO A 246 21.96 5.64 -4.07
N THR A 247 22.64 4.63 -3.57
CA THR A 247 22.35 3.21 -3.83
C THR A 247 22.08 2.39 -2.58
N GLY A 248 22.14 2.99 -1.40
CA GLY A 248 22.17 2.27 -0.13
C GLY A 248 23.60 1.83 0.25
N GLY A 249 23.86 1.72 1.54
CA GLY A 249 25.15 1.34 2.11
C GLY A 249 25.03 0.17 3.07
N LEU A 250 26.12 -0.56 3.23
CA LEU A 250 26.22 -1.65 4.20
C LEU A 250 26.25 -1.13 5.64
N GLY A 251 25.69 -1.90 6.55
CA GLY A 251 25.90 -1.72 7.97
C GLY A 251 27.31 -2.10 8.39
N CYS A 252 27.74 -1.61 9.57
CA CYS A 252 29.05 -1.95 10.11
C CYS A 252 29.15 -3.44 10.47
N GLU A 253 30.27 -4.05 10.12
CA GLU A 253 30.63 -5.45 10.38
C GLU A 253 31.33 -5.61 11.74
N CYS A 254 30.58 -5.47 12.85
CA CYS A 254 31.10 -5.82 14.17
C CYS A 254 30.49 -7.17 14.64
N ILE A 255 30.39 -7.40 15.95
CA ILE A 255 29.89 -8.68 16.51
C ILE A 255 28.46 -8.97 16.06
N CYS A 256 27.58 -7.95 16.03
CA CYS A 256 26.27 -8.02 15.38
C CYS A 256 26.15 -6.89 14.36
N TRP A 257 25.93 -7.27 13.13
CA TRP A 257 25.92 -6.39 11.97
C TRP A 257 24.76 -5.40 12.00
N GLY A 258 25.05 -4.18 11.59
CA GLY A 258 24.02 -3.19 11.29
C GLY A 258 23.27 -3.52 10.00
N GLY A 259 22.03 -3.06 9.88
CA GLY A 259 21.18 -3.25 8.70
C GLY A 259 21.64 -2.42 7.50
N PHE A 260 21.42 -2.96 6.30
CA PHE A 260 21.59 -2.26 5.02
C PHE A 260 20.59 -1.10 4.88
N GLY A 261 20.85 -0.19 3.97
CA GLY A 261 20.04 1.00 3.67
C GLY A 261 20.92 2.25 3.80
N PHE A 262 20.58 3.18 4.67
CA PHE A 262 21.57 4.10 5.24
C PHE A 262 22.09 3.39 6.48
N GLY A 263 23.24 2.75 6.36
CA GLY A 263 23.71 1.66 7.18
C GLY A 263 23.59 1.85 8.68
N GLY A 264 23.06 0.86 9.36
CA GLY A 264 23.05 0.80 10.81
C GLY A 264 24.46 0.50 11.35
N GLY A 265 24.78 1.00 12.54
CA GLY A 265 26.03 0.72 13.23
C GLY A 265 26.05 -0.73 13.77
N GLY A 266 27.21 -1.38 13.76
CA GLY A 266 27.42 -2.68 14.40
C GLY A 266 27.48 -2.59 15.91
N SER A 267 27.09 -3.65 16.63
CA SER A 267 27.27 -3.74 18.07
C SER A 267 28.70 -4.12 18.43
N GLY A 268 29.21 -3.57 19.50
CA GLY A 268 30.41 -4.05 20.18
C GLY A 268 30.11 -5.20 21.13
N ASN A 269 30.97 -5.40 22.14
CA ASN A 269 30.88 -6.53 23.10
C ASN A 269 29.53 -6.62 23.79
N THR A 270 28.98 -5.50 24.25
CA THR A 270 27.74 -5.44 25.06
C THR A 270 26.88 -4.23 24.75
N ALA A 271 27.38 -3.28 23.94
CA ALA A 271 26.71 -2.03 23.59
C ALA A 271 26.01 -2.11 22.23
N GLY A 272 24.79 -1.57 22.13
CA GLY A 272 23.99 -1.61 20.90
C GLY A 272 24.46 -0.62 19.84
N GLY A 273 24.40 -1.02 18.57
CA GLY A 273 24.76 -0.21 17.42
C GLY A 273 23.74 0.89 17.13
N GLY A 274 24.17 2.03 16.59
CA GLY A 274 23.31 3.17 16.21
C GLY A 274 22.51 2.89 14.92
N GLY A 275 21.27 3.37 14.80
CA GLY A 275 20.45 3.27 13.59
C GLY A 275 20.92 4.23 12.49
N GLY A 276 20.83 3.81 11.23
CA GLY A 276 21.09 4.64 10.06
C GLY A 276 19.88 5.50 9.69
N GLY A 277 20.06 6.52 8.84
CA GLY A 277 18.96 7.39 8.40
C GLY A 277 19.42 8.66 7.69
N TYR A 278 18.58 9.71 7.67
CA TYR A 278 18.98 11.03 7.21
C TYR A 278 20.19 11.54 7.99
N SER A 279 20.16 11.33 9.29
CA SER A 279 21.31 11.44 10.20
C SER A 279 21.46 10.14 10.95
N GLY A 280 22.68 9.73 11.26
CA GLY A 280 22.94 8.50 12.00
C GLY A 280 22.64 8.61 13.48
N GLY A 281 22.18 7.54 14.12
CA GLY A 281 22.09 7.42 15.57
C GLY A 281 23.46 7.10 16.21
N GLY A 282 23.69 7.50 17.43
CA GLY A 282 24.94 7.23 18.16
C GLY A 282 25.02 5.77 18.64
N GLY A 283 26.24 5.22 18.74
CA GLY A 283 26.48 3.93 19.39
C GLY A 283 26.25 3.98 20.90
N GLY A 284 25.82 2.89 21.49
CA GLY A 284 25.70 2.73 22.95
C GLY A 284 27.08 2.69 23.63
N GLY A 285 27.16 3.16 24.86
CA GLY A 285 28.40 3.22 25.62
C GLY A 285 28.52 2.14 26.69
N TYR A 286 29.74 1.82 27.01
CA TYR A 286 30.15 0.89 28.06
C TYR A 286 30.63 1.67 29.31
N ASN A 287 30.54 1.05 30.48
CA ASN A 287 31.14 1.59 31.70
C ASN A 287 32.12 0.58 32.33
N ASP A 288 33.01 1.06 33.19
CA ASP A 288 34.08 0.32 33.84
C ASP A 288 33.61 -0.87 34.72
N VAL A 289 32.26 -1.02 34.89
CA VAL A 289 31.65 -2.09 35.70
C VAL A 289 31.04 -3.20 34.80
N GLY A 290 31.32 -3.24 33.50
CA GLY A 290 30.85 -4.29 32.59
C GLY A 290 29.40 -4.13 32.10
N LYS A 291 28.82 -2.94 32.15
CA LYS A 291 27.45 -2.65 31.72
C LYS A 291 27.44 -1.75 30.49
N ALA A 292 26.49 -1.99 29.61
CA ALA A 292 26.43 -1.30 28.33
C ALA A 292 25.02 -0.83 27.92
N GLY A 293 24.97 0.32 27.31
CA GLY A 293 23.76 0.99 26.85
C GLY A 293 23.30 0.56 25.47
N GLY A 294 22.08 0.94 25.10
CA GLY A 294 21.51 0.75 23.78
C GLY A 294 21.94 1.82 22.78
N GLY A 295 21.90 1.50 21.49
CA GLY A 295 22.19 2.45 20.42
C GLY A 295 21.06 3.48 20.22
N GLY A 296 21.41 4.64 19.68
CA GLY A 296 20.47 5.68 19.25
C GLY A 296 19.80 5.35 17.92
N GLY A 297 18.58 5.79 17.67
CA GLY A 297 17.92 5.67 16.38
C GLY A 297 18.35 6.74 15.38
N GLY A 298 18.32 6.43 14.09
CA GLY A 298 18.65 7.37 13.00
C GLY A 298 17.56 8.44 12.81
N GLY A 299 17.95 9.57 12.20
CA GLY A 299 17.06 10.69 11.87
C GLY A 299 16.20 10.44 10.64
N SER A 300 15.05 11.08 10.59
CA SER A 300 14.11 11.02 9.46
C SER A 300 14.03 12.38 8.77
N HIS A 301 13.64 12.38 7.49
CA HIS A 301 13.53 13.60 6.68
C HIS A 301 12.38 13.50 5.69
N VAL A 302 11.72 14.63 5.43
CA VAL A 302 10.80 14.83 4.30
C VAL A 302 11.17 16.15 3.66
N THR A 303 11.39 16.15 2.34
CA THR A 303 11.82 17.34 1.62
C THR A 303 10.84 18.50 1.76
N SER A 304 11.36 19.71 1.69
CA SER A 304 10.58 20.94 1.50
C SER A 304 10.69 21.53 0.09
N SER A 305 11.45 20.86 -0.80
CA SER A 305 11.68 21.33 -2.17
C SER A 305 10.52 21.01 -3.13
N ILE A 306 9.66 20.08 -2.77
CA ILE A 306 8.46 19.69 -3.52
C ILE A 306 7.24 20.01 -2.66
N ASN A 307 6.18 20.51 -3.30
CA ASN A 307 4.90 20.73 -2.62
C ASN A 307 4.41 19.41 -2.03
N ILE A 308 4.10 19.46 -0.75
CA ILE A 308 3.63 18.31 0.00
C ILE A 308 2.32 18.70 0.71
N GLU A 309 1.23 18.03 0.36
CA GLU A 309 -0.08 18.27 0.97
C GLU A 309 -0.04 17.91 2.45
N ARG A 310 0.59 16.80 2.78
CA ARG A 310 0.70 16.37 4.16
C ARG A 310 1.94 15.53 4.40
N LYS A 311 2.54 15.71 5.59
CA LYS A 311 3.61 14.86 6.07
C LYS A 311 3.35 14.41 7.50
N SER A 312 3.71 13.18 7.80
CA SER A 312 3.74 12.65 9.15
C SER A 312 5.04 11.90 9.37
N ILE A 313 5.69 12.13 10.47
CA ILE A 313 6.88 11.39 10.88
C ILE A 313 6.62 10.90 12.29
N VAL A 314 6.61 9.59 12.47
CA VAL A 314 6.33 8.95 13.76
C VAL A 314 7.55 8.15 14.18
N GLY A 315 8.13 8.47 15.31
CA GLY A 315 9.07 7.61 16.01
C GLY A 315 8.28 6.49 16.70
N ALA A 316 8.83 5.28 16.69
CA ALA A 316 8.18 4.11 17.28
C ALA A 316 8.85 3.70 18.60
N GLY A 317 8.36 2.65 19.26
CA GLY A 317 8.88 2.10 20.50
C GLY A 317 10.08 1.16 20.32
N THR A 318 10.10 0.05 21.05
CA THR A 318 11.12 -1.01 20.96
C THR A 318 10.50 -2.35 20.59
N THR A 319 11.28 -3.26 19.99
CA THR A 319 10.81 -4.57 19.55
C THR A 319 11.77 -5.70 19.86
N GLY A 320 11.23 -6.84 20.30
CA GLY A 320 11.92 -8.13 20.39
C GLY A 320 11.81 -8.99 19.12
N SER A 321 11.13 -8.49 18.08
CA SER A 321 10.98 -9.15 16.78
C SER A 321 11.27 -8.14 15.68
N PRO A 322 12.55 -7.85 15.41
CA PRO A 322 12.92 -6.82 14.45
C PRO A 322 12.51 -7.20 13.03
N SER A 323 12.05 -6.21 12.28
CA SER A 323 11.63 -6.31 10.88
C SER A 323 12.42 -5.35 10.01
N ASN A 324 12.55 -5.71 8.72
CA ASN A 324 13.03 -4.77 7.72
C ASN A 324 12.08 -3.56 7.62
N GLY A 325 12.60 -2.46 7.13
CA GLY A 325 11.78 -1.36 6.67
C GLY A 325 10.91 -1.79 5.48
N TYR A 326 10.06 -0.88 5.03
CA TYR A 326 9.28 -1.04 3.81
C TYR A 326 9.05 0.31 3.16
N ILE A 327 8.64 0.29 1.90
CA ILE A 327 8.18 1.48 1.16
C ILE A 327 6.86 1.14 0.49
N VAL A 328 5.80 1.86 0.87
CA VAL A 328 4.51 1.87 0.17
C VAL A 328 4.48 3.10 -0.72
N TYR A 329 4.09 2.94 -1.97
CA TYR A 329 4.03 4.03 -2.94
C TYR A 329 2.87 3.82 -3.91
N GLY A 330 2.34 4.92 -4.45
CA GLY A 330 1.28 4.87 -5.46
C GLY A 330 1.00 6.24 -6.06
N LEU A 331 0.48 6.21 -7.27
CA LEU A 331 0.00 7.40 -7.97
C LEU A 331 -1.50 7.53 -7.71
N LEU A 332 -1.89 8.65 -7.11
CA LEU A 332 -3.27 8.88 -6.70
C LEU A 332 -3.91 9.94 -7.60
N GLN A 333 -5.05 9.59 -8.17
CA GLN A 333 -5.90 10.54 -8.86
C GLN A 333 -6.98 11.04 -7.90
N SER A 334 -6.88 12.30 -7.51
CA SER A 334 -7.94 12.90 -6.69
C SER A 334 -9.19 13.18 -7.52
N LYS A 335 -10.34 12.93 -6.94
CA LYS A 335 -11.64 13.17 -7.58
C LYS A 335 -12.51 14.04 -6.68
N SER A 336 -13.34 14.88 -7.31
CA SER A 336 -14.46 15.50 -6.60
C SER A 336 -15.68 14.63 -6.79
N ILE A 337 -16.43 14.38 -5.73
CA ILE A 337 -17.73 13.72 -5.77
C ILE A 337 -18.78 14.83 -5.78
N LYS A 338 -19.53 14.94 -6.89
CA LYS A 338 -20.46 16.03 -7.16
C LYS A 338 -21.90 15.53 -7.22
N PHE A 339 -22.85 16.38 -6.93
CA PHE A 339 -24.24 16.04 -7.24
C PHE A 339 -24.46 15.96 -8.76
N ALA A 340 -25.13 14.91 -9.23
CA ALA A 340 -25.37 14.71 -10.67
C ALA A 340 -26.28 15.78 -11.29
N TYR A 341 -27.21 16.33 -10.50
CA TYR A 341 -28.15 17.35 -10.94
C TYR A 341 -27.74 18.80 -10.56
N ASN A 342 -26.66 18.95 -9.83
CA ASN A 342 -26.07 20.24 -9.50
C ASN A 342 -24.55 20.09 -9.33
N THR A 343 -23.84 20.04 -10.45
CA THR A 343 -22.38 19.84 -10.49
C THR A 343 -21.56 20.98 -9.86
N GLY A 344 -22.21 22.08 -9.48
CA GLY A 344 -21.62 23.14 -8.66
C GLY A 344 -21.56 22.82 -7.15
N LYS A 345 -22.09 21.65 -6.72
CA LYS A 345 -22.04 21.17 -5.34
C LYS A 345 -21.18 19.91 -5.24
N CYS A 346 -20.28 19.91 -4.28
CA CYS A 346 -19.35 18.82 -3.97
C CYS A 346 -19.57 18.31 -2.55
N ILE A 347 -19.20 17.07 -2.26
CA ILE A 347 -19.05 16.64 -0.88
C ILE A 347 -17.80 17.29 -0.30
N ASP A 348 -17.91 17.73 0.94
CA ASP A 348 -16.97 18.63 1.60
C ASP A 348 -16.73 18.19 3.04
N ASP A 349 -15.48 18.19 3.43
CA ASP A 349 -15.05 18.03 4.80
C ASP A 349 -15.19 19.39 5.51
N THR A 350 -16.07 19.45 6.48
CA THR A 350 -16.48 20.71 7.14
C THR A 350 -15.29 21.45 7.75
N GLY A 351 -15.01 22.63 7.20
CA GLY A 351 -13.99 23.54 7.71
C GLY A 351 -12.55 23.05 7.55
N SER A 352 -12.29 22.10 6.63
CA SER A 352 -10.99 21.47 6.44
C SER A 352 -10.44 20.84 7.74
N ASN A 353 -11.33 20.27 8.55
CA ASN A 353 -11.00 19.65 9.83
C ASN A 353 -10.82 18.13 9.63
N THR A 354 -9.67 17.60 10.01
CA THR A 354 -9.35 16.16 9.88
C THR A 354 -9.52 15.37 11.19
N SER A 355 -10.19 15.93 12.19
CA SER A 355 -10.50 15.21 13.43
C SER A 355 -11.53 14.10 13.19
N ASN A 356 -11.44 13.02 13.97
CA ASN A 356 -12.46 11.98 13.97
C ASN A 356 -13.84 12.55 14.34
N GLY A 357 -14.87 12.14 13.62
CA GLY A 357 -16.23 12.65 13.76
C GLY A 357 -16.51 13.96 13.01
N THR A 358 -15.55 14.46 12.22
CA THR A 358 -15.82 15.65 11.37
C THR A 358 -16.91 15.33 10.38
N ASN A 359 -17.90 16.22 10.33
CA ASN A 359 -19.08 16.04 9.50
C ASN A 359 -18.78 16.24 8.01
N ILE A 360 -19.41 15.43 7.18
CA ILE A 360 -19.37 15.57 5.72
C ILE A 360 -20.68 16.20 5.25
N LEU A 361 -20.56 17.23 4.43
CA LEU A 361 -21.71 17.95 3.94
C LEU A 361 -21.59 18.29 2.44
N SER A 362 -22.67 18.77 1.85
CA SER A 362 -22.61 19.37 0.52
C SER A 362 -22.19 20.83 0.62
N PHE A 363 -21.26 21.26 -0.23
CA PHE A 363 -20.83 22.66 -0.31
C PHE A 363 -20.64 23.10 -1.77
N ASN A 364 -20.48 24.40 -1.99
CA ASN A 364 -20.07 24.89 -3.31
C ASN A 364 -18.73 24.30 -3.68
N CYS A 365 -18.60 23.81 -4.91
CA CYS A 365 -17.31 23.28 -5.36
C CYS A 365 -16.28 24.42 -5.43
N THR A 366 -15.23 24.31 -4.62
CA THR A 366 -14.11 25.27 -4.56
C THR A 366 -12.86 24.72 -5.24
N GLY A 367 -12.76 23.39 -5.37
CA GLY A 367 -11.57 22.70 -5.85
C GLY A 367 -10.48 22.49 -4.80
N ASN A 368 -10.70 22.91 -3.56
CA ASN A 368 -9.75 22.74 -2.45
C ASN A 368 -9.62 21.28 -2.02
N ALA A 369 -8.57 20.97 -1.27
CA ALA A 369 -8.24 19.60 -0.82
C ALA A 369 -9.35 18.95 0.04
N ASN A 370 -10.11 19.74 0.82
CA ASN A 370 -11.26 19.26 1.59
C ASN A 370 -12.47 18.79 0.76
N GLN A 371 -12.42 18.95 -0.57
CA GLN A 371 -13.40 18.45 -1.55
C GLN A 371 -12.79 17.45 -2.53
N LYS A 372 -11.59 16.99 -2.23
CA LYS A 372 -10.87 16.02 -3.05
C LYS A 372 -10.79 14.68 -2.31
N TRP A 373 -11.06 13.63 -3.04
CA TRP A 373 -11.18 12.28 -2.49
C TRP A 373 -10.41 11.30 -3.35
N TYR A 374 -9.76 10.35 -2.74
CA TYR A 374 -9.21 9.18 -3.41
C TYR A 374 -10.15 7.98 -3.18
N LEU A 375 -10.63 7.42 -4.28
CA LEU A 375 -11.47 6.23 -4.24
C LEU A 375 -10.57 5.01 -4.43
N ASN A 376 -10.31 4.29 -3.35
CA ASN A 376 -9.54 3.06 -3.40
C ASN A 376 -10.44 1.92 -3.93
N THR A 377 -10.13 1.44 -5.12
CA THR A 377 -10.94 0.40 -5.79
C THR A 377 -10.65 -1.02 -5.27
N GLU A 378 -9.56 -1.23 -4.54
CA GLU A 378 -9.21 -2.53 -3.95
C GLU A 378 -10.04 -2.82 -2.70
N ASP A 379 -9.99 -1.91 -1.72
CA ASP A 379 -10.68 -2.06 -0.43
C ASP A 379 -11.99 -1.28 -0.34
N ARG A 380 -12.34 -0.48 -1.39
CA ARG A 380 -13.55 0.34 -1.50
C ARG A 380 -13.67 1.47 -0.48
N THR A 381 -12.55 1.89 0.10
CA THR A 381 -12.52 3.07 0.98
C THR A 381 -12.48 4.36 0.16
N ILE A 382 -12.98 5.44 0.73
CA ILE A 382 -12.90 6.79 0.15
C ILE A 382 -12.08 7.64 1.10
N HIS A 383 -10.82 7.92 0.72
CA HIS A 383 -9.88 8.67 1.53
C HIS A 383 -9.99 10.17 1.28
N SER A 384 -9.83 10.97 2.33
CA SER A 384 -9.67 12.41 2.19
C SER A 384 -8.29 12.76 1.63
N MET A 385 -8.23 13.63 0.62
CA MET A 385 -6.95 14.16 0.13
C MET A 385 -6.38 15.22 1.08
N LEU A 386 -7.16 15.71 2.03
CA LEU A 386 -6.68 16.58 3.09
C LEU A 386 -5.87 15.80 4.16
N ASP A 387 -6.27 14.56 4.45
CA ASP A 387 -5.52 13.59 5.27
C ASP A 387 -5.78 12.17 4.79
N PHE A 388 -4.80 11.57 4.12
CA PHE A 388 -4.94 10.25 3.52
C PHE A 388 -5.18 9.12 4.54
N ASN A 389 -4.91 9.35 5.82
CA ASN A 389 -5.26 8.41 6.88
C ASN A 389 -6.73 8.51 7.34
N LYS A 390 -7.51 9.40 6.72
CA LYS A 390 -8.92 9.60 7.02
C LYS A 390 -9.80 9.11 5.89
N CYS A 391 -10.83 8.36 6.26
CA CYS A 391 -11.80 7.76 5.36
C CYS A 391 -13.21 8.28 5.64
N LEU A 392 -14.06 8.29 4.61
CA LEU A 392 -15.51 8.44 4.83
C LEU A 392 -16.01 7.23 5.62
N ASP A 393 -16.70 7.50 6.69
CA ASP A 393 -17.10 6.53 7.72
C ASP A 393 -18.57 6.68 8.05
N LEU A 394 -19.23 5.56 8.27
CA LEU A 394 -20.61 5.52 8.73
C LEU A 394 -20.64 5.50 10.25
N ASP A 395 -21.17 6.55 10.85
CA ASP A 395 -21.18 6.76 12.29
C ASP A 395 -21.69 5.52 13.07
N HIS A 396 -20.84 5.03 13.99
CA HIS A 396 -21.09 3.84 14.80
C HIS A 396 -21.47 2.57 14.01
N SER A 397 -21.12 2.46 12.72
CA SER A 397 -21.52 1.37 11.82
C SER A 397 -23.05 1.16 11.77
N ASN A 398 -23.82 2.19 12.04
CA ASN A 398 -25.28 2.13 12.08
C ASN A 398 -25.89 2.25 10.67
N THR A 399 -26.66 1.27 10.22
CA THR A 399 -27.31 1.28 8.90
C THR A 399 -28.74 1.86 8.91
N GLY A 400 -29.16 2.51 9.99
CA GLY A 400 -30.45 3.21 10.07
C GLY A 400 -30.54 4.43 9.15
N ASN A 401 -31.75 4.76 8.71
CA ASN A 401 -31.97 6.01 7.95
C ASN A 401 -31.63 7.23 8.81
N GLY A 402 -30.90 8.19 8.22
CA GLY A 402 -30.46 9.40 8.90
C GLY A 402 -29.11 9.25 9.63
N THR A 403 -28.47 8.08 9.56
CA THR A 403 -27.14 7.91 10.15
C THR A 403 -26.11 8.81 9.44
N ASN A 404 -25.32 9.52 10.23
CA ASN A 404 -24.35 10.49 9.74
C ASN A 404 -23.21 9.83 8.97
N ILE A 405 -22.75 10.51 7.92
CA ILE A 405 -21.50 10.20 7.24
C ILE A 405 -20.46 11.19 7.72
N GLN A 406 -19.35 10.69 8.24
CA GLN A 406 -18.30 11.47 8.89
C GLN A 406 -16.92 11.13 8.35
N LEU A 407 -15.93 11.89 8.76
CA LEU A 407 -14.52 11.57 8.57
C LEU A 407 -13.99 10.86 9.81
N TRP A 408 -13.29 9.74 9.62
CA TRP A 408 -12.70 8.95 10.70
C TRP A 408 -11.36 8.36 10.29
N ASP A 409 -10.51 7.98 11.26
CA ASP A 409 -9.28 7.22 10.96
C ASP A 409 -9.62 5.98 10.12
N CYS A 410 -8.89 5.75 9.02
CA CYS A 410 -9.05 4.53 8.22
C CYS A 410 -8.72 3.32 9.08
N ASN A 411 -9.68 2.44 9.30
CA ASN A 411 -9.59 1.32 10.25
C ASN A 411 -9.97 -0.03 9.62
N ASN A 412 -10.15 -0.07 8.28
CA ASN A 412 -10.49 -1.26 7.50
C ASN A 412 -11.82 -1.94 7.86
N THR A 413 -12.72 -1.26 8.57
CA THR A 413 -14.06 -1.80 8.86
C THR A 413 -15.00 -1.64 7.68
N GLU A 414 -16.06 -2.43 7.64
CA GLU A 414 -17.12 -2.32 6.60
C GLU A 414 -17.85 -0.97 6.64
N ALA A 415 -17.82 -0.24 7.77
CA ALA A 415 -18.40 1.11 7.89
C ALA A 415 -17.73 2.14 6.96
N GLN A 416 -16.51 1.84 6.47
CA GLN A 416 -15.72 2.71 5.60
C GLN A 416 -15.70 2.25 4.15
N ARG A 417 -16.47 1.20 3.80
CA ARG A 417 -16.45 0.63 2.46
C ARG A 417 -17.69 1.00 1.67
N TRP A 418 -17.47 1.50 0.47
CA TRP A 418 -18.47 2.11 -0.39
C TRP A 418 -18.34 1.61 -1.83
N VAL A 419 -19.45 1.44 -2.52
CA VAL A 419 -19.49 1.08 -3.93
C VAL A 419 -20.27 2.13 -4.72
N TYR A 420 -19.65 2.69 -5.76
CA TYR A 420 -20.34 3.58 -6.70
C TYR A 420 -21.09 2.79 -7.75
N ASN A 421 -22.40 2.74 -7.66
CA ASN A 421 -23.25 2.11 -8.66
C ASN A 421 -23.38 3.00 -9.90
N GLY A 422 -22.66 2.67 -10.97
CA GLY A 422 -22.65 3.42 -12.22
C GLY A 422 -23.95 3.38 -13.00
N LEU A 423 -24.85 2.41 -12.72
CA LEU A 423 -26.18 2.34 -13.34
C LEU A 423 -27.08 3.47 -12.86
N TYR A 424 -27.08 3.73 -11.57
CA TYR A 424 -27.99 4.69 -10.93
C TYR A 424 -27.28 5.94 -10.41
N LYS A 425 -25.95 6.02 -10.54
CA LYS A 425 -25.12 7.10 -10.00
C LYS A 425 -25.26 7.25 -8.46
N THR A 426 -25.43 6.14 -7.75
CA THR A 426 -25.59 6.11 -6.29
C THR A 426 -24.35 5.54 -5.63
N ILE A 427 -24.03 5.98 -4.39
CA ILE A 427 -22.95 5.42 -3.57
C ILE A 427 -23.59 4.57 -2.48
N HIS A 428 -23.31 3.29 -2.49
CA HIS A 428 -23.88 2.30 -1.56
C HIS A 428 -22.91 1.95 -0.44
N SER A 429 -23.44 1.74 0.77
CA SER A 429 -22.68 1.13 1.87
C SER A 429 -22.56 -0.37 1.66
N THR A 430 -21.37 -0.95 1.89
CA THR A 430 -21.19 -2.42 1.85
C THR A 430 -21.78 -3.12 3.08
N LEU A 431 -21.92 -2.43 4.22
CA LEU A 431 -22.64 -2.94 5.40
C LEU A 431 -24.10 -3.29 5.09
N ASN A 432 -24.74 -2.48 4.25
CA ASN A 432 -26.09 -2.71 3.76
C ASN A 432 -26.26 -2.09 2.39
N CYS A 433 -26.19 -2.90 1.35
CA CYS A 433 -26.24 -2.44 -0.04
C CYS A 433 -27.57 -1.83 -0.47
N ASP A 434 -28.64 -1.95 0.34
CA ASP A 434 -29.90 -1.24 0.12
C ASP A 434 -29.88 0.21 0.64
N LYS A 435 -28.72 0.67 1.18
CA LYS A 435 -28.51 2.02 1.71
C LYS A 435 -27.52 2.83 0.89
N CYS A 436 -27.82 4.10 0.68
CA CYS A 436 -27.09 5.02 -0.18
C CYS A 436 -26.73 6.33 0.54
N PHE A 437 -25.68 7.00 0.04
CA PHE A 437 -25.42 8.41 0.36
C PHE A 437 -26.63 9.25 -0.03
N ASP A 438 -27.08 10.08 0.89
CA ASP A 438 -28.26 10.94 0.73
C ASP A 438 -27.98 12.34 1.29
N ALA A 439 -28.37 13.36 0.55
CA ALA A 439 -28.39 14.73 1.08
C ALA A 439 -29.67 14.94 1.89
N ALA A 440 -29.51 15.23 3.18
CA ALA A 440 -30.63 15.37 4.11
C ALA A 440 -31.66 16.41 3.63
N ASN A 441 -32.91 16.16 3.95
CA ASN A 441 -34.03 17.09 3.71
C ASN A 441 -34.30 17.45 2.24
N GLY A 442 -33.91 16.64 1.29
CA GLY A 442 -34.23 16.83 -0.10
C GLY A 442 -33.53 18.00 -0.79
N SER A 443 -32.37 18.41 -0.32
CA SER A 443 -31.75 19.70 -0.68
C SER A 443 -30.43 19.58 -1.43
N ALA A 444 -30.33 18.72 -2.45
CA ALA A 444 -29.15 18.67 -3.32
C ALA A 444 -28.75 20.01 -3.98
N SER A 445 -29.60 21.02 -3.93
CA SER A 445 -29.37 22.35 -4.52
C SER A 445 -28.76 23.36 -3.54
N THR A 446 -28.79 23.13 -2.23
CA THR A 446 -28.30 24.07 -1.22
C THR A 446 -26.90 23.66 -0.69
N ALA A 447 -26.16 24.65 -0.18
CA ALA A 447 -24.90 24.40 0.53
C ALA A 447 -25.19 24.08 2.00
N ASN A 448 -24.23 23.48 2.68
CA ASN A 448 -24.27 23.09 4.11
C ASN A 448 -25.38 22.07 4.43
N VAL A 449 -25.69 21.18 3.49
CA VAL A 449 -26.62 20.08 3.73
C VAL A 449 -25.86 18.86 4.21
N ASN A 450 -26.28 18.30 5.33
CA ASN A 450 -25.68 17.10 5.90
C ASN A 450 -25.77 15.91 4.94
N LEU A 451 -24.72 15.12 4.85
CA LEU A 451 -24.74 13.81 4.19
C LEU A 451 -25.05 12.73 5.21
N GLN A 452 -25.98 11.88 4.85
CA GLN A 452 -26.48 10.80 5.69
C GLN A 452 -26.62 9.50 4.89
N LEU A 453 -26.80 8.41 5.59
CA LEU A 453 -27.23 7.13 4.99
C LEU A 453 -28.77 7.07 4.95
N TRP A 454 -29.34 6.63 3.82
CA TRP A 454 -30.77 6.45 3.66
C TRP A 454 -31.11 5.27 2.75
N ASP A 455 -32.34 4.77 2.79
CA ASP A 455 -32.82 3.76 1.83
C ASP A 455 -32.58 4.24 0.40
N CYS A 456 -31.98 3.38 -0.44
CA CYS A 456 -31.72 3.73 -1.83
C CYS A 456 -33.02 3.96 -2.61
N GLN A 457 -33.13 5.14 -3.19
CA GLN A 457 -34.26 5.56 -4.05
C GLN A 457 -33.71 5.96 -5.41
N TYR A 458 -33.74 5.05 -6.36
CA TYR A 458 -33.09 5.23 -7.67
C TYR A 458 -33.66 6.34 -8.55
N THR A 459 -34.76 6.98 -8.15
CA THR A 459 -35.33 8.16 -8.77
C THR A 459 -35.06 9.45 -7.99
N ASN A 460 -34.49 9.36 -6.78
CA ASN A 460 -34.25 10.51 -5.91
C ASN A 460 -32.94 11.23 -6.28
N ASN A 461 -33.03 12.48 -6.65
CA ASN A 461 -31.89 13.30 -7.06
C ASN A 461 -30.91 13.61 -5.92
N ASN A 462 -31.34 13.52 -4.65
CA ASN A 462 -30.47 13.73 -3.50
C ASN A 462 -29.46 12.61 -3.28
N GLN A 463 -29.65 11.48 -3.98
CA GLN A 463 -28.78 10.31 -3.92
C GLN A 463 -27.97 10.11 -5.20
N LYS A 464 -27.98 11.10 -6.12
CA LYS A 464 -27.28 11.00 -7.41
C LYS A 464 -25.96 11.76 -7.40
N TRP A 465 -24.90 11.04 -7.68
CA TRP A 465 -23.53 11.56 -7.63
C TRP A 465 -22.82 11.40 -8.96
N GLU A 466 -21.95 12.33 -9.30
CA GLU A 466 -21.02 12.24 -10.41
C GLU A 466 -19.59 12.18 -9.91
N ILE A 467 -18.86 11.19 -10.39
CA ILE A 467 -17.44 10.97 -10.11
C ILE A 467 -16.72 10.90 -11.46
N ALA A 468 -15.73 11.76 -11.67
CA ALA A 468 -14.96 11.79 -12.92
C ALA A 468 -14.24 10.44 -13.15
N GLY A 469 -14.32 9.92 -14.37
CA GLY A 469 -13.73 8.64 -14.77
C GLY A 469 -14.54 7.41 -14.37
N ALA A 470 -15.66 7.56 -13.64
CA ALA A 470 -16.56 6.44 -13.40
C ALA A 470 -17.36 6.09 -14.66
N THR A 471 -17.50 4.80 -14.93
CA THR A 471 -18.40 4.31 -15.99
C THR A 471 -19.85 4.43 -15.53
N THR A 472 -20.65 5.14 -16.31
CA THR A 472 -22.08 5.31 -16.05
C THR A 472 -22.90 4.84 -17.24
N VAL A 473 -24.12 4.38 -16.97
CA VAL A 473 -25.05 3.90 -17.99
C VAL A 473 -26.20 4.91 -18.10
N SER A 474 -26.44 5.38 -19.32
CA SER A 474 -27.62 6.22 -19.60
C SER A 474 -28.88 5.37 -19.56
N ASN A 475 -29.92 5.80 -18.86
CA ASN A 475 -31.21 5.11 -18.75
C ASN A 475 -31.09 3.60 -18.41
N PRO A 476 -30.80 3.22 -17.17
CA PRO A 476 -30.60 1.83 -16.77
C PRO A 476 -31.85 0.95 -16.91
N LEU A 477 -33.02 1.54 -17.10
CA LEU A 477 -34.29 0.82 -17.30
C LEU A 477 -34.50 0.33 -18.73
N THR A 478 -33.63 0.67 -19.69
CA THR A 478 -33.65 0.07 -21.02
C THR A 478 -32.94 -1.28 -21.03
N ALA A 479 -33.40 -2.17 -21.88
CA ALA A 479 -32.81 -3.49 -22.02
C ALA A 479 -31.41 -3.40 -22.65
N ARG A 480 -30.44 -4.18 -22.15
CA ARG A 480 -29.03 -4.06 -22.50
C ARG A 480 -28.32 -5.42 -22.54
N TYR A 481 -27.23 -5.45 -23.29
CA TYR A 481 -26.25 -6.53 -23.22
C TYR A 481 -25.28 -6.28 -22.07
N ILE A 482 -24.87 -7.36 -21.42
CA ILE A 482 -23.76 -7.37 -20.46
C ILE A 482 -22.60 -8.07 -21.14
N ILE A 483 -21.57 -7.30 -21.52
CA ILE A 483 -20.49 -7.73 -22.39
C ILE A 483 -19.18 -7.77 -21.59
N PRO A 484 -18.48 -8.91 -21.51
CA PRO A 484 -17.21 -8.97 -20.81
C PRO A 484 -16.10 -8.25 -21.58
N VAL A 485 -15.24 -7.51 -20.88
CA VAL A 485 -14.09 -6.82 -21.46
C VAL A 485 -13.08 -7.82 -22.05
N SER A 486 -12.91 -8.97 -21.41
CA SER A 486 -12.00 -10.05 -21.86
C SER A 486 -12.49 -10.78 -23.11
N ALA A 487 -13.77 -10.62 -23.50
CA ALA A 487 -14.37 -11.33 -24.65
C ALA A 487 -15.47 -10.47 -25.31
N PRO A 488 -15.12 -9.36 -25.98
CA PRO A 488 -16.10 -8.35 -26.44
C PRO A 488 -17.04 -8.81 -27.56
N GLY A 489 -16.76 -9.95 -28.20
CA GLY A 489 -17.66 -10.59 -29.18
C GLY A 489 -18.76 -11.45 -28.57
N PHE A 490 -18.82 -11.54 -27.25
CA PHE A 490 -19.77 -12.36 -26.51
C PHE A 490 -20.61 -11.52 -25.56
N ALA A 491 -21.78 -12.03 -25.16
CA ALA A 491 -22.63 -11.47 -24.12
C ALA A 491 -22.95 -12.55 -23.08
N ILE A 492 -23.32 -12.15 -21.86
CA ILE A 492 -23.85 -13.10 -20.90
C ILE A 492 -25.23 -13.57 -21.35
N HIS A 493 -25.47 -14.86 -21.24
CA HIS A 493 -26.59 -15.57 -21.85
C HIS A 493 -27.12 -16.63 -20.90
N SER A 494 -28.43 -16.78 -20.80
CA SER A 494 -29.04 -17.92 -20.15
C SER A 494 -29.04 -19.14 -21.06
N HIS A 495 -28.52 -20.28 -20.58
CA HIS A 495 -28.43 -21.52 -21.36
C HIS A 495 -29.79 -21.98 -21.90
N THR A 496 -30.81 -21.92 -21.06
CA THR A 496 -32.22 -22.10 -21.45
C THR A 496 -33.00 -20.83 -21.08
N ALA A 497 -33.61 -20.21 -22.06
CA ALA A 497 -34.10 -18.82 -21.97
C ALA A 497 -35.23 -18.59 -20.95
N ASN A 498 -35.94 -19.62 -20.54
CA ASN A 498 -37.16 -19.49 -19.74
C ASN A 498 -37.26 -20.49 -18.57
N GLU A 499 -36.16 -21.11 -18.19
CA GLU A 499 -36.15 -22.12 -17.14
C GLU A 499 -35.41 -21.62 -15.89
N SER A 500 -36.08 -21.68 -14.75
CA SER A 500 -35.47 -21.46 -13.44
C SER A 500 -34.40 -22.55 -13.17
N GLY A 501 -33.22 -22.13 -12.69
CA GLY A 501 -32.06 -23.00 -12.53
C GLY A 501 -31.16 -23.08 -13.77
N SER A 502 -31.49 -22.38 -14.86
CA SER A 502 -30.66 -22.32 -16.06
C SER A 502 -29.32 -21.64 -15.80
N ASN A 503 -28.23 -22.23 -16.30
CA ASN A 503 -26.89 -21.68 -16.15
C ASN A 503 -26.72 -20.35 -16.91
N ILE A 504 -26.01 -19.39 -16.33
CA ILE A 504 -25.55 -18.18 -17.01
C ILE A 504 -24.14 -18.44 -17.53
N GLN A 505 -23.94 -18.18 -18.83
CA GLN A 505 -22.70 -18.46 -19.57
C GLN A 505 -22.45 -17.42 -20.63
N LEU A 506 -21.33 -17.49 -21.33
CA LEU A 506 -21.07 -16.68 -22.52
C LEU A 506 -21.69 -17.30 -23.77
N TRP A 507 -22.23 -16.44 -24.63
CA TRP A 507 -22.66 -16.79 -25.97
C TRP A 507 -22.27 -15.71 -26.96
N THR A 508 -22.12 -16.07 -28.24
CA THR A 508 -21.84 -15.09 -29.31
C THR A 508 -22.96 -14.06 -29.34
N LYS A 509 -22.62 -12.78 -29.22
CA LYS A 509 -23.59 -11.69 -29.25
C LYS A 509 -24.42 -11.75 -30.53
N ASP A 510 -25.74 -11.90 -30.39
CA ASP A 510 -26.69 -12.02 -31.49
C ASP A 510 -27.94 -11.19 -31.15
N PRO A 511 -28.24 -10.13 -31.94
CA PRO A 511 -29.38 -9.26 -31.67
C PRO A 511 -30.74 -9.94 -31.82
N THR A 512 -30.79 -11.14 -32.38
CA THR A 512 -32.02 -11.94 -32.53
C THR A 512 -32.32 -12.78 -31.28
N LEU A 513 -31.32 -12.95 -30.37
CA LEU A 513 -31.48 -13.75 -29.16
C LEU A 513 -31.92 -12.88 -27.97
N TYR A 514 -33.11 -13.15 -27.45
CA TYR A 514 -33.62 -12.46 -26.26
C TYR A 514 -32.99 -12.95 -24.95
N ALA A 515 -32.37 -14.13 -24.93
CA ALA A 515 -31.70 -14.70 -23.75
C ALA A 515 -30.39 -13.99 -23.36
N GLU A 516 -29.97 -12.98 -24.12
CA GLU A 516 -28.76 -12.17 -23.89
C GLU A 516 -29.08 -10.75 -23.43
N VAL A 517 -30.36 -10.40 -23.32
CA VAL A 517 -30.77 -9.01 -23.09
C VAL A 517 -31.42 -8.88 -21.71
N TRP A 518 -30.85 -7.98 -20.94
CA TRP A 518 -31.13 -7.80 -19.54
C TRP A 518 -31.60 -6.38 -19.25
N TYR A 519 -32.39 -6.19 -18.22
CA TYR A 519 -32.66 -4.87 -17.68
C TYR A 519 -32.45 -4.85 -16.16
N PHE A 520 -32.08 -3.69 -15.68
CA PHE A 520 -31.77 -3.46 -14.28
C PHE A 520 -32.96 -2.84 -13.57
N ASP A 521 -33.43 -3.47 -12.50
CA ASP A 521 -34.51 -3.02 -11.65
C ASP A 521 -34.01 -2.93 -10.21
N GLY A 522 -33.54 -1.73 -9.82
CA GLY A 522 -32.76 -1.55 -8.61
C GLY A 522 -31.48 -2.39 -8.65
N LEU A 523 -31.30 -3.27 -7.69
CA LEU A 523 -30.15 -4.18 -7.64
C LEU A 523 -30.41 -5.52 -8.36
N SER A 524 -31.61 -5.77 -8.89
CA SER A 524 -31.92 -7.00 -9.61
C SER A 524 -31.59 -6.87 -11.09
N ILE A 525 -31.00 -7.92 -11.66
CA ILE A 525 -30.77 -8.06 -13.11
C ILE A 525 -31.78 -9.06 -13.64
N LYS A 526 -32.70 -8.60 -14.45
CA LYS A 526 -33.83 -9.39 -14.94
C LYS A 526 -33.73 -9.62 -16.43
N MET A 527 -34.23 -10.78 -16.89
CA MET A 527 -34.31 -11.06 -18.31
C MET A 527 -35.38 -10.18 -18.98
N ARG A 528 -35.11 -9.67 -20.18
CA ARG A 528 -36.01 -8.77 -20.89
C ARG A 528 -37.39 -9.38 -21.15
N GLU A 529 -37.43 -10.59 -21.68
CA GLU A 529 -38.67 -11.26 -22.12
C GLU A 529 -39.41 -11.96 -20.95
N TYR A 530 -38.66 -12.37 -19.91
CA TYR A 530 -39.20 -13.07 -18.73
C TYR A 530 -38.82 -12.32 -17.46
N ARG A 531 -39.59 -11.28 -17.15
CA ARG A 531 -39.27 -10.31 -16.07
C ARG A 531 -39.40 -10.87 -14.67
N ASP A 532 -39.97 -12.05 -14.53
CA ASP A 532 -40.06 -12.86 -13.31
C ASP A 532 -38.81 -13.76 -13.11
N LEU A 533 -37.87 -13.74 -14.07
CA LEU A 533 -36.57 -14.42 -13.98
C LEU A 533 -35.44 -13.42 -13.76
N CYS A 534 -34.66 -13.66 -12.70
CA CYS A 534 -33.54 -12.84 -12.22
C CYS A 534 -32.22 -13.62 -12.33
N ILE A 535 -31.12 -12.90 -12.56
CA ILE A 535 -29.79 -13.44 -12.33
C ILE A 535 -29.64 -13.67 -10.82
N ASP A 536 -29.25 -14.88 -10.45
CA ASP A 536 -29.25 -15.40 -9.09
C ASP A 536 -27.92 -16.08 -8.78
N LEU A 537 -27.44 -15.94 -7.56
CA LEU A 537 -26.28 -16.64 -7.04
C LEU A 537 -26.72 -17.96 -6.38
N SER A 538 -26.31 -19.08 -6.96
CA SER A 538 -26.57 -20.40 -6.37
C SER A 538 -25.70 -20.64 -5.12
N GLN A 539 -26.06 -21.64 -4.33
CA GLN A 539 -25.28 -22.05 -3.15
C GLN A 539 -23.86 -22.54 -3.49
N SER A 540 -23.60 -22.92 -4.73
CA SER A 540 -22.29 -23.37 -5.23
C SER A 540 -21.43 -22.23 -5.82
N ASN A 541 -21.77 -20.98 -5.58
CA ASN A 541 -21.15 -19.78 -6.15
C ASN A 541 -21.34 -19.63 -7.69
N ASN A 542 -22.10 -20.49 -8.31
CA ASN A 542 -22.40 -20.39 -9.74
C ASN A 542 -23.51 -19.35 -9.98
N VAL A 543 -23.40 -18.60 -11.06
CA VAL A 543 -24.42 -17.64 -11.49
C VAL A 543 -25.44 -18.34 -12.38
N GLN A 544 -26.69 -18.23 -12.01
CA GLN A 544 -27.83 -18.91 -12.68
C GLN A 544 -28.99 -17.96 -12.94
N LEU A 545 -29.93 -18.38 -13.76
CA LEU A 545 -31.24 -17.75 -13.88
C LEU A 545 -32.19 -18.40 -12.88
N TYR A 546 -32.96 -17.61 -12.12
CA TYR A 546 -33.91 -18.15 -11.15
C TYR A 546 -35.15 -17.27 -11.03
N ASN A 547 -36.27 -17.84 -10.54
CA ASN A 547 -37.46 -17.06 -10.27
C ASN A 547 -37.11 -15.89 -9.33
N CYS A 548 -37.54 -14.68 -9.67
CA CYS A 548 -37.28 -13.51 -8.85
C CYS A 548 -37.99 -13.67 -7.48
N ASN A 549 -37.21 -13.65 -6.41
CA ASN A 549 -37.69 -13.85 -5.04
C ASN A 549 -37.27 -12.71 -4.08
N GLY A 550 -36.54 -11.71 -4.60
CA GLY A 550 -36.12 -10.52 -3.84
C GLY A 550 -35.03 -10.75 -2.79
N THR A 551 -34.44 -11.95 -2.72
CA THR A 551 -33.34 -12.25 -1.78
C THR A 551 -32.04 -11.55 -2.20
N ASN A 552 -31.08 -11.44 -1.27
CA ASN A 552 -29.77 -10.86 -1.57
C ASN A 552 -28.99 -11.67 -2.62
N ALA A 553 -29.29 -12.96 -2.83
CA ALA A 553 -28.72 -13.78 -3.90
C ALA A 553 -29.05 -13.25 -5.30
N GLN A 554 -30.10 -12.43 -5.44
CA GLN A 554 -30.54 -11.82 -6.70
C GLN A 554 -30.22 -10.33 -6.80
N LYS A 555 -29.42 -9.81 -5.85
CA LYS A 555 -29.02 -8.42 -5.85
C LYS A 555 -27.55 -8.27 -6.26
N TRP A 556 -27.31 -7.37 -7.19
CA TRP A 556 -26.01 -7.13 -7.81
C TRP A 556 -25.73 -5.64 -7.90
N LEU A 557 -24.51 -5.24 -7.54
CA LEU A 557 -24.02 -3.88 -7.67
C LEU A 557 -23.09 -3.78 -8.90
N TYR A 558 -23.43 -2.94 -9.85
CA TYR A 558 -22.51 -2.57 -10.94
C TYR A 558 -21.57 -1.47 -10.45
N ASP A 559 -20.35 -1.84 -10.10
CA ASP A 559 -19.32 -0.92 -9.67
C ASP A 559 -18.80 -0.10 -10.87
N GLY A 560 -19.22 1.15 -10.98
CA GLY A 560 -18.84 2.03 -12.07
C GLY A 560 -17.36 2.45 -12.05
N MET A 561 -16.65 2.26 -10.94
CA MET A 561 -15.22 2.55 -10.85
C MET A 561 -14.36 1.43 -11.44
N THR A 562 -14.80 0.17 -11.30
CA THR A 562 -14.06 -1.02 -11.74
C THR A 562 -14.71 -1.76 -12.89
N GLN A 563 -15.93 -1.38 -13.29
CA GLN A 563 -16.77 -2.08 -14.27
C GLN A 563 -17.13 -3.52 -13.85
N SER A 564 -17.02 -3.85 -12.56
CA SER A 564 -17.35 -5.17 -12.05
C SER A 564 -18.80 -5.26 -11.59
N ILE A 565 -19.37 -6.48 -11.62
CA ILE A 565 -20.69 -6.79 -11.08
C ILE A 565 -20.47 -7.55 -9.77
N ARG A 566 -20.75 -6.88 -8.64
CA ARG A 566 -20.51 -7.40 -7.27
C ARG A 566 -21.76 -8.05 -6.71
N SER A 567 -21.59 -9.16 -6.00
CA SER A 567 -22.67 -9.81 -5.26
C SER A 567 -23.02 -9.02 -3.98
N VAL A 568 -24.29 -8.78 -3.73
CA VAL A 568 -24.75 -8.16 -2.46
C VAL A 568 -24.68 -9.14 -1.28
N VAL A 569 -24.65 -10.45 -1.53
CA VAL A 569 -24.39 -11.45 -0.46
C VAL A 569 -22.99 -11.29 0.13
N ASN A 570 -22.02 -10.99 -0.72
CA ASN A 570 -20.65 -10.66 -0.33
C ASN A 570 -20.05 -9.68 -1.34
N PRO A 571 -19.96 -8.37 -1.02
CA PRO A 571 -19.45 -7.35 -1.94
C PRO A 571 -17.96 -7.47 -2.29
N ASP A 572 -17.20 -8.36 -1.62
CA ASP A 572 -15.84 -8.74 -2.00
C ASP A 572 -15.79 -9.72 -3.18
N LYS A 573 -16.94 -10.29 -3.56
CA LYS A 573 -17.08 -11.22 -4.68
C LYS A 573 -17.66 -10.54 -5.91
N CYS A 574 -17.01 -10.76 -7.05
CA CYS A 574 -17.38 -10.26 -8.37
C CYS A 574 -17.76 -11.41 -9.31
N MET A 575 -18.72 -11.18 -10.20
CA MET A 575 -18.92 -12.09 -11.33
C MET A 575 -17.61 -12.23 -12.11
N GLN A 576 -17.26 -13.47 -12.44
CA GLN A 576 -16.07 -13.81 -13.20
C GLN A 576 -16.39 -14.80 -14.30
N ILE A 577 -15.76 -14.60 -15.44
CA ILE A 577 -15.84 -15.54 -16.55
C ILE A 577 -14.74 -16.59 -16.38
N GLU A 578 -15.14 -17.85 -16.44
CA GLU A 578 -14.21 -18.97 -16.46
C GLU A 578 -13.71 -19.21 -17.89
N LYS A 579 -12.44 -19.58 -18.01
CA LYS A 579 -11.91 -20.07 -19.29
C LYS A 579 -12.46 -21.46 -19.57
N ASN A 580 -12.74 -21.74 -20.85
CA ASN A 580 -13.06 -23.07 -21.30
C ASN A 580 -11.87 -24.04 -21.11
N THR A 581 -12.09 -25.32 -21.35
CA THR A 581 -11.06 -26.37 -21.25
C THR A 581 -9.86 -26.16 -22.19
N ASP A 582 -10.03 -25.37 -23.24
CA ASP A 582 -8.96 -24.93 -24.17
C ASP A 582 -8.17 -23.71 -23.69
N GLY A 583 -8.51 -23.17 -22.50
CA GLY A 583 -7.82 -22.03 -21.88
C GLY A 583 -8.26 -20.66 -22.40
N VAL A 584 -9.30 -20.57 -23.24
CA VAL A 584 -9.80 -19.30 -23.79
C VAL A 584 -11.18 -18.94 -23.26
N TYR A 585 -11.52 -17.65 -23.31
CA TYR A 585 -12.88 -17.17 -23.08
C TYR A 585 -13.68 -17.28 -24.37
N GLY A 586 -14.84 -17.91 -24.31
CA GLY A 586 -15.63 -18.13 -25.51
C GLY A 586 -17.03 -18.66 -25.24
N LYS A 587 -17.69 -19.12 -26.30
CA LYS A 587 -19.01 -19.71 -26.22
C LYS A 587 -19.06 -20.82 -25.17
N ARG A 588 -20.01 -20.75 -24.24
CA ARG A 588 -20.21 -21.64 -23.10
C ARG A 588 -19.21 -21.48 -21.95
N SER A 589 -18.34 -20.45 -21.96
CA SER A 589 -17.59 -20.10 -20.76
C SER A 589 -18.57 -19.84 -19.62
N ASN A 590 -18.36 -20.49 -18.51
CA ASN A 590 -19.20 -20.36 -17.31
C ASN A 590 -19.02 -19.01 -16.63
N ILE A 591 -19.98 -18.60 -15.83
CA ILE A 591 -19.89 -17.42 -14.96
C ILE A 591 -20.15 -17.86 -13.51
N ASP A 592 -19.18 -17.59 -12.67
CA ASP A 592 -19.24 -17.78 -11.22
C ASP A 592 -18.98 -16.46 -10.46
N ILE A 593 -18.82 -16.53 -9.14
CA ILE A 593 -18.28 -15.40 -8.36
C ILE A 593 -16.95 -15.79 -7.72
N GLN A 594 -15.97 -14.89 -7.81
CA GLN A 594 -14.64 -15.03 -7.23
C GLN A 594 -14.28 -13.75 -6.45
N ASP A 595 -13.18 -13.79 -5.67
CA ASP A 595 -12.66 -12.57 -5.06
C ASP A 595 -12.40 -11.51 -6.13
N CYS A 596 -12.88 -10.28 -5.89
CA CYS A 596 -12.68 -9.19 -6.82
C CYS A 596 -11.18 -8.88 -6.95
N ASN A 597 -10.61 -9.01 -8.14
CA ASN A 597 -9.18 -8.87 -8.40
C ASN A 597 -8.84 -7.86 -9.51
N GLY A 598 -9.85 -7.14 -10.03
CA GLY A 598 -9.69 -6.14 -11.08
C GLY A 598 -9.31 -6.67 -12.47
N SER A 599 -9.25 -8.01 -12.66
CA SER A 599 -8.91 -8.60 -13.96
C SER A 599 -10.00 -8.36 -15.00
N GLN A 600 -9.63 -8.35 -16.28
CA GLN A 600 -10.59 -8.19 -17.39
C GLN A 600 -11.67 -9.29 -17.42
N ALA A 601 -11.43 -10.44 -16.78
CA ALA A 601 -12.42 -11.50 -16.63
C ALA A 601 -13.58 -11.14 -15.69
N GLN A 602 -13.41 -10.10 -14.88
CA GLN A 602 -14.40 -9.57 -13.94
C GLN A 602 -14.96 -8.21 -14.37
N GLN A 603 -14.56 -7.69 -15.52
CA GLN A 603 -15.01 -6.39 -16.03
C GLN A 603 -16.06 -6.57 -17.14
N PHE A 604 -17.15 -5.81 -17.03
CA PHE A 604 -18.29 -5.88 -17.93
C PHE A 604 -18.71 -4.49 -18.42
N LEU A 605 -19.01 -4.41 -19.70
CA LEU A 605 -19.62 -3.24 -20.31
C LEU A 605 -21.15 -3.47 -20.45
N ILE A 606 -21.92 -2.47 -20.07
CA ILE A 606 -23.38 -2.49 -20.19
C ILE A 606 -23.73 -1.68 -21.43
N GLN A 607 -24.14 -2.35 -22.50
CA GLN A 607 -24.35 -1.74 -23.84
C GLN A 607 -25.78 -1.94 -24.34
N GLU A 608 -26.24 -1.01 -25.21
CA GLU A 608 -27.51 -1.14 -25.97
C GLU A 608 -27.44 -2.22 -27.04
#